data_e4e561689a20c19dd2103e26aac9e7c7
#
_entry.id   e4e561689a20c19dd2103e26aac9e7c7
#
_cell.length_a   1.000
_cell.length_b   1.000
_cell.length_c   1.000
_cell.angle_alpha   90.00
_cell.angle_beta   90.00
_cell.angle_gamma   90.00
#
_symmetry.space_group_name_H-M   'P 1'
#
loop_
_entity.id
_entity.type
_entity.pdbx_description
1 polymer ?
#
loop_
_entity_poly.entity_id
_entity_poly.type
_entity_poly.pdbx_seq_one_letter_code
_entity_poly.pdbx_strand_id
1 'polypeptide(L)'
;SRLLGLLRDVLVFATLGASLWNSAFILAFTLPNLFRRLLGEGALTSAVVPLFSDILEAEGRTGAFRFLNQVLLRLLLTLLFFVGIGMCALVWLSNSSWMPKQWSLGANLAVWLLPYMLFICLSAIICAGLNLIGRFAVPASTPIVLNLSMISALVAGLWLNAEASSIVYWLCVGVLIGGFLQLLLPSIDLLRQGWRPRLVFQSGTAMTEL
;
A
#
# COMPACT_ATOMS: atom_id res chain seq x y z
N SER A 1 2.21 2.53 -17.22
CA SER A 1 1.50 1.91 -16.07
C SER A 1 0.04 1.58 -16.41
N ARG A 2 -0.69 2.45 -17.16
CA ARG A 2 -2.10 2.20 -17.52
C ARG A 2 -2.30 0.94 -18.35
N LEU A 3 -1.44 0.69 -19.35
CA LEU A 3 -1.50 -0.53 -20.18
C LEU A 3 -1.29 -1.80 -19.35
N LEU A 4 -0.33 -1.79 -18.40
CA LEU A 4 -0.11 -2.94 -17.50
C LEU A 4 -1.30 -3.15 -16.55
N GLY A 5 -1.95 -2.07 -16.10
CA GLY A 5 -3.17 -2.17 -15.31
C GLY A 5 -4.30 -2.81 -16.08
N LEU A 6 -4.51 -2.37 -17.33
CA LEU A 6 -5.51 -2.97 -18.20
C LEU A 6 -5.20 -4.46 -18.50
N LEU A 7 -3.94 -4.78 -18.82
CA LEU A 7 -3.52 -6.17 -19.04
C LEU A 7 -3.80 -7.04 -17.83
N ARG A 8 -3.44 -6.57 -16.62
CA ARG A 8 -3.76 -7.25 -15.36
C ARG A 8 -5.26 -7.51 -15.24
N ASP A 9 -6.08 -6.48 -15.43
CA ASP A 9 -7.55 -6.58 -15.27
C ASP A 9 -8.15 -7.57 -16.27
N VAL A 10 -7.69 -7.54 -17.53
CA VAL A 10 -8.09 -8.50 -18.57
C VAL A 10 -7.68 -9.93 -18.18
N LEU A 11 -6.45 -10.13 -17.71
CA LEU A 11 -5.97 -11.46 -17.31
C LEU A 11 -6.73 -11.99 -16.08
N VAL A 12 -6.99 -11.16 -15.08
CA VAL A 12 -7.78 -11.54 -13.89
C VAL A 12 -9.19 -11.93 -14.32
N PHE A 13 -9.84 -11.13 -15.18
CA PHE A 13 -11.18 -11.43 -15.66
C PHE A 13 -11.21 -12.66 -16.56
N ALA A 14 -10.24 -12.84 -17.45
CA ALA A 14 -10.14 -14.03 -18.30
C ALA A 14 -9.96 -15.33 -17.49
N THR A 15 -9.27 -15.23 -16.33
CA THR A 15 -9.00 -16.39 -15.46
C THR A 15 -10.16 -16.69 -14.50
N LEU A 16 -10.70 -15.66 -13.84
CA LEU A 16 -11.72 -15.83 -12.81
C LEU A 16 -13.15 -15.64 -13.34
N GLY A 17 -13.31 -14.98 -14.49
CA GLY A 17 -14.61 -14.70 -15.10
C GLY A 17 -15.53 -13.87 -14.20
N ALA A 18 -16.85 -13.97 -14.43
CA ALA A 18 -17.89 -13.39 -13.58
C ALA A 18 -18.22 -14.32 -12.40
N SER A 19 -17.19 -14.74 -11.67
CA SER A 19 -17.33 -15.65 -10.53
C SER A 19 -17.49 -14.94 -9.19
N LEU A 20 -17.97 -15.69 -8.20
CA LEU A 20 -18.03 -15.24 -6.82
C LEU A 20 -16.65 -14.82 -6.27
N TRP A 21 -15.60 -15.53 -6.70
CA TRP A 21 -14.21 -15.28 -6.29
C TRP A 21 -13.70 -13.94 -6.82
N ASN A 22 -14.00 -13.62 -8.10
CA ASN A 22 -13.63 -12.34 -8.68
C ASN A 22 -14.35 -11.18 -7.98
N SER A 23 -15.65 -11.32 -7.74
CA SER A 23 -16.45 -10.31 -7.01
C SER A 23 -15.92 -10.09 -5.59
N ALA A 24 -15.59 -11.17 -4.87
CA ALA A 24 -15.03 -11.11 -3.53
C ALA A 24 -13.63 -10.44 -3.52
N PHE A 25 -12.78 -10.75 -4.51
CA PHE A 25 -11.46 -10.13 -4.64
C PHE A 25 -11.56 -8.63 -4.93
N ILE A 26 -12.42 -8.21 -5.86
CA ILE A 26 -12.64 -6.79 -6.18
C ILE A 26 -13.11 -6.04 -4.94
N LEU A 27 -14.07 -6.59 -4.19
CA LEU A 27 -14.57 -6.02 -2.95
C LEU A 27 -13.44 -5.87 -1.92
N ALA A 28 -12.67 -6.93 -1.69
CA ALA A 28 -11.57 -6.94 -0.74
C ALA A 28 -10.45 -5.96 -1.12
N PHE A 29 -10.12 -5.85 -2.41
CA PHE A 29 -9.07 -4.96 -2.92
C PHE A 29 -9.50 -3.49 -2.97
N THR A 30 -10.81 -3.21 -3.00
CA THR A 30 -11.35 -1.84 -2.99
C THR A 30 -10.96 -1.09 -1.72
N LEU A 31 -10.98 -1.76 -0.55
CA LEU A 31 -10.68 -1.13 0.73
C LEU A 31 -9.24 -0.57 0.79
N PRO A 32 -8.16 -1.35 0.55
CA PRO A 32 -6.80 -0.82 0.51
C PRO A 32 -6.59 0.27 -0.55
N ASN A 33 -7.24 0.15 -1.72
CA ASN A 33 -7.15 1.16 -2.78
C ASN A 33 -7.82 2.49 -2.38
N LEU A 34 -8.92 2.45 -1.65
CA LEU A 34 -9.57 3.65 -1.12
C LEU A 34 -8.61 4.39 -0.17
N PHE A 35 -8.00 3.67 0.77
CA PHE A 35 -7.01 4.26 1.68
C PHE A 35 -5.78 4.79 0.97
N ARG A 36 -5.29 4.09 -0.07
CA ARG A 36 -4.22 4.59 -0.93
C ARG A 36 -4.56 5.96 -1.54
N ARG A 37 -5.77 6.13 -2.07
CA ARG A 37 -6.22 7.40 -2.64
C ARG A 37 -6.37 8.48 -1.59
N LEU A 38 -6.98 8.17 -0.44
CA LEU A 38 -7.21 9.14 0.63
C LEU A 38 -5.90 9.61 1.29
N LEU A 39 -5.00 8.69 1.59
CA LEU A 39 -3.78 8.99 2.34
C LEU A 39 -2.58 9.25 1.42
N GLY A 40 -2.43 8.49 0.33
CA GLY A 40 -1.28 8.58 -0.55
C GLY A 40 -1.35 9.71 -1.58
N GLU A 41 -2.54 10.02 -2.08
CA GLU A 41 -2.76 11.04 -3.13
C GLU A 41 -3.57 12.24 -2.61
N GLY A 42 -4.07 12.17 -1.37
CA GLY A 42 -4.99 13.14 -0.77
C GLY A 42 -4.43 13.89 0.44
N ALA A 43 -5.21 13.89 1.52
CA ALA A 43 -5.02 14.75 2.69
C ALA A 43 -3.63 14.66 3.34
N LEU A 44 -3.07 13.45 3.47
CA LEU A 44 -1.77 13.28 4.15
C LEU A 44 -0.62 13.87 3.32
N THR A 45 -0.60 13.63 2.01
CA THR A 45 0.44 14.17 1.13
C THR A 45 0.34 15.69 1.03
N SER A 46 -0.87 16.24 0.94
CA SER A 46 -1.08 17.69 0.88
C SER A 46 -0.66 18.41 2.17
N ALA A 47 -0.73 17.74 3.33
CA ALA A 47 -0.27 18.31 4.60
C ALA A 47 1.25 18.17 4.80
N VAL A 48 1.83 17.03 4.41
CA VAL A 48 3.25 16.72 4.65
C VAL A 48 4.18 17.43 3.68
N VAL A 49 3.79 17.58 2.40
CA VAL A 49 4.64 18.12 1.34
C VAL A 49 5.08 19.58 1.63
N PRO A 50 4.18 20.52 1.98
CA PRO A 50 4.61 21.89 2.30
C PRO A 50 5.58 21.92 3.48
N LEU A 51 5.25 21.28 4.58
CA LEU A 51 6.11 21.23 5.78
C LEU A 51 7.48 20.62 5.50
N PHE A 52 7.53 19.56 4.70
CA PHE A 52 8.80 18.95 4.30
C PHE A 52 9.63 19.94 3.46
N SER A 53 8.98 20.69 2.54
CA SER A 53 9.65 21.71 1.70
C SER A 53 10.22 22.83 2.55
N ASP A 54 9.43 23.38 3.47
CA ASP A 54 9.86 24.46 4.37
C ASP A 54 11.04 24.04 5.25
N ILE A 55 10.98 22.82 5.81
CA ILE A 55 12.09 22.28 6.62
C ILE A 55 13.32 21.99 5.74
N LEU A 56 13.11 21.52 4.52
CA LEU A 56 14.20 21.28 3.58
C LEU A 56 14.95 22.56 3.23
N GLU A 57 14.22 23.68 3.06
CA GLU A 57 14.81 25.00 2.81
C GLU A 57 15.51 25.58 4.05
N ALA A 58 14.90 25.44 5.24
CA ALA A 58 15.40 26.04 6.48
C ALA A 58 16.56 25.23 7.11
N GLU A 59 16.44 23.91 7.18
CA GLU A 59 17.37 23.01 7.90
C GLU A 59 18.14 22.06 6.99
N GLY A 60 17.89 22.11 5.68
CA GLY A 60 18.49 21.22 4.71
C GLY A 60 18.00 19.77 4.82
N ARG A 61 18.69 18.85 4.13
CA ARG A 61 18.30 17.42 4.07
C ARG A 61 18.25 16.73 5.43
N THR A 62 19.10 17.16 6.37
CA THR A 62 19.17 16.51 7.69
C THR A 62 17.91 16.78 8.51
N GLY A 63 17.42 18.01 8.52
CA GLY A 63 16.15 18.38 9.16
C GLY A 63 14.96 17.69 8.52
N ALA A 64 14.89 17.76 7.18
CA ALA A 64 13.83 17.14 6.38
C ALA A 64 13.74 15.62 6.61
N PHE A 65 14.86 14.90 6.69
CA PHE A 65 14.88 13.47 6.97
C PHE A 65 14.50 13.12 8.41
N ARG A 66 14.80 14.01 9.37
CA ARG A 66 14.33 13.86 10.75
C ARG A 66 12.81 13.99 10.83
N PHE A 67 12.26 15.02 10.19
CA PHE A 67 10.81 15.21 10.08
C PHE A 67 10.14 14.01 9.40
N LEU A 68 10.69 13.52 8.28
CA LEU A 68 10.19 12.35 7.57
C LEU A 68 10.13 11.11 8.49
N ASN A 69 11.17 10.85 9.29
CA ASN A 69 11.18 9.76 10.24
C ASN A 69 10.05 9.88 11.29
N GLN A 70 9.77 11.09 11.77
CA GLN A 70 8.66 11.32 12.70
C GLN A 70 7.30 11.04 12.07
N VAL A 71 7.08 11.54 10.84
CA VAL A 71 5.85 11.30 10.08
C VAL A 71 5.67 9.81 9.81
N LEU A 72 6.70 9.12 9.32
CA LEU A 72 6.65 7.69 9.01
C LEU A 72 6.36 6.85 10.26
N LEU A 73 6.99 7.18 11.41
CA LEU A 73 6.74 6.45 12.66
C LEU A 73 5.30 6.62 13.14
N ARG A 74 4.78 7.85 13.17
CA ARG A 74 3.40 8.12 13.59
C ARG A 74 2.40 7.46 12.65
N LEU A 75 2.62 7.59 11.34
CA LEU A 75 1.79 6.94 10.33
C LEU A 75 1.80 5.41 10.51
N LEU A 76 2.98 4.80 10.70
CA LEU A 76 3.11 3.37 10.91
C LEU A 76 2.31 2.91 12.15
N LEU A 77 2.45 3.60 13.29
CA LEU A 77 1.73 3.24 14.51
C LEU A 77 0.22 3.39 14.35
N THR A 78 -0.23 4.48 13.72
CA THR A 78 -1.64 4.71 13.42
C THR A 78 -2.20 3.63 12.49
N LEU A 79 -1.48 3.31 11.42
CA LEU A 79 -1.90 2.27 10.47
C LEU A 79 -1.91 0.88 11.11
N LEU A 80 -0.91 0.53 11.93
CA LEU A 80 -0.89 -0.74 12.66
C LEU A 80 -2.10 -0.89 13.57
N PHE A 81 -2.48 0.18 14.27
CA PHE A 81 -3.68 0.20 15.11
C PHE A 81 -4.96 -0.05 14.28
N PHE A 82 -5.16 0.71 13.20
CA PHE A 82 -6.37 0.56 12.37
C PHE A 82 -6.39 -0.75 11.58
N VAL A 83 -5.26 -1.20 11.05
CA VAL A 83 -5.16 -2.50 10.37
C VAL A 83 -5.42 -3.63 11.36
N GLY A 84 -4.89 -3.57 12.57
CA GLY A 84 -5.13 -4.57 13.61
C GLY A 84 -6.61 -4.67 13.98
N ILE A 85 -7.26 -3.55 14.27
CA ILE A 85 -8.71 -3.51 14.54
C ILE A 85 -9.51 -4.01 13.33
N GLY A 86 -9.16 -3.54 12.12
CA GLY A 86 -9.82 -3.94 10.89
C GLY A 86 -9.71 -5.45 10.63
N MET A 87 -8.53 -6.04 10.84
CA MET A 87 -8.34 -7.49 10.72
C MET A 87 -9.20 -8.26 11.73
N CYS A 88 -9.21 -7.85 12.99
CA CYS A 88 -10.06 -8.48 14.01
C CYS A 88 -11.55 -8.40 13.64
N ALA A 89 -12.01 -7.23 13.19
CA ALA A 89 -13.40 -7.04 12.76
C ALA A 89 -13.74 -7.90 11.54
N LEU A 90 -12.87 -7.98 10.54
CA LEU A 90 -13.09 -8.79 9.34
C LEU A 90 -13.06 -10.30 9.62
N VAL A 91 -12.17 -10.76 10.52
CA VAL A 91 -12.16 -12.16 10.96
C VAL A 91 -13.47 -12.50 11.69
N TRP A 92 -13.93 -11.64 12.58
CA TRP A 92 -15.22 -11.82 13.25
C TRP A 92 -16.38 -11.86 12.24
N LEU A 93 -16.35 -10.95 11.26
CA LEU A 93 -17.36 -10.82 10.23
C LEU A 93 -17.38 -12.05 9.29
N SER A 94 -16.20 -12.53 8.85
CA SER A 94 -16.08 -13.67 7.95
C SER A 94 -16.59 -14.97 8.57
N ASN A 95 -16.55 -15.10 9.90
CA ASN A 95 -17.02 -16.26 10.65
C ASN A 95 -18.49 -16.15 11.09
N SER A 96 -19.16 -15.03 10.78
CA SER A 96 -20.56 -14.82 11.20
C SER A 96 -21.53 -15.60 10.32
N SER A 97 -22.39 -16.41 10.92
CA SER A 97 -23.34 -17.31 10.21
C SER A 97 -24.47 -16.56 9.48
N TRP A 98 -24.76 -15.31 9.85
CA TRP A 98 -25.80 -14.49 9.24
C TRP A 98 -25.38 -13.80 7.94
N MET A 99 -24.09 -13.87 7.60
CA MET A 99 -23.53 -13.16 6.45
C MET A 99 -23.67 -13.95 5.15
N PRO A 100 -24.09 -13.34 4.02
CA PRO A 100 -24.10 -13.99 2.72
C PRO A 100 -22.67 -14.43 2.32
N LYS A 101 -22.56 -15.58 1.67
CA LYS A 101 -21.27 -16.20 1.30
C LYS A 101 -20.30 -15.27 0.58
N GLN A 102 -20.80 -14.40 -0.32
CA GLN A 102 -19.96 -13.45 -1.05
C GLN A 102 -19.30 -12.42 -0.15
N TRP A 103 -19.99 -11.94 0.89
CA TRP A 103 -19.45 -10.98 1.86
C TRP A 103 -18.48 -11.64 2.83
N SER A 104 -18.81 -12.86 3.28
CA SER A 104 -17.89 -13.66 4.11
C SER A 104 -16.58 -13.95 3.38
N LEU A 105 -16.64 -14.34 2.11
CA LEU A 105 -15.46 -14.51 1.26
C LEU A 105 -14.69 -13.20 1.06
N GLY A 106 -15.41 -12.11 0.76
CA GLY A 106 -14.80 -10.78 0.63
C GLY A 106 -14.10 -10.33 1.90
N ALA A 107 -14.72 -10.55 3.06
CA ALA A 107 -14.12 -10.25 4.36
C ALA A 107 -12.85 -11.10 4.62
N ASN A 108 -12.89 -12.39 4.30
CA ASN A 108 -11.74 -13.27 4.43
C ASN A 108 -10.56 -12.81 3.56
N LEU A 109 -10.81 -12.51 2.28
CA LEU A 109 -9.78 -11.99 1.38
C LEU A 109 -9.27 -10.60 1.81
N ALA A 110 -10.15 -9.76 2.37
CA ALA A 110 -9.77 -8.45 2.89
C ALA A 110 -8.80 -8.56 4.08
N VAL A 111 -8.93 -9.59 4.93
CA VAL A 111 -7.94 -9.87 6.00
C VAL A 111 -6.54 -10.06 5.40
N TRP A 112 -6.41 -10.80 4.28
CA TRP A 112 -5.14 -10.97 3.59
C TRP A 112 -4.61 -9.69 2.95
N LEU A 113 -5.50 -8.81 2.47
CA LEU A 113 -5.13 -7.60 1.73
C LEU A 113 -4.91 -6.38 2.63
N LEU A 114 -5.45 -6.35 3.87
CA LEU A 114 -5.28 -5.21 4.77
C LEU A 114 -3.81 -4.84 5.04
N PRO A 115 -2.85 -5.78 5.23
CA PRO A 115 -1.45 -5.42 5.42
C PRO A 115 -0.85 -4.63 4.26
N TYR A 116 -1.37 -4.79 3.03
CA TYR A 116 -0.95 -3.99 1.88
C TYR A 116 -1.13 -2.48 2.12
N MET A 117 -2.12 -2.08 2.93
CA MET A 117 -2.36 -0.68 3.28
C MET A 117 -1.15 -0.05 3.99
N LEU A 118 -0.46 -0.82 4.85
CA LEU A 118 0.77 -0.35 5.52
C LEU A 118 1.85 0.00 4.48
N PHE A 119 2.08 -0.91 3.54
CA PHE A 119 3.13 -0.75 2.54
C PHE A 119 2.88 0.44 1.63
N ILE A 120 1.65 0.57 1.12
CA ILE A 120 1.34 1.60 0.14
C ILE A 120 1.27 3.00 0.75
N CYS A 121 0.75 3.15 1.98
CA CYS A 121 0.67 4.45 2.64
C CYS A 121 2.07 4.95 3.07
N LEU A 122 2.92 4.09 3.60
CA LEU A 122 4.31 4.44 3.92
C LEU A 122 5.09 4.78 2.66
N SER A 123 4.93 3.98 1.59
CA SER A 123 5.54 4.22 0.29
C SER A 123 5.17 5.58 -0.28
N ALA A 124 3.90 6.00 -0.15
CA ALA A 124 3.44 7.28 -0.66
C ALA A 124 4.19 8.46 -0.03
N ILE A 125 4.41 8.44 1.29
CA ILE A 125 5.16 9.49 2.01
C ILE A 125 6.64 9.49 1.61
N ILE A 126 7.26 8.32 1.47
CA ILE A 126 8.66 8.19 1.01
C ILE A 126 8.78 8.71 -0.43
N CYS A 127 7.83 8.37 -1.31
CA CYS A 127 7.79 8.87 -2.68
C CYS A 127 7.61 10.39 -2.74
N ALA A 128 6.77 10.97 -1.87
CA ALA A 128 6.63 12.41 -1.75
C ALA A 128 7.95 13.08 -1.36
N GLY A 129 8.66 12.52 -0.36
CA GLY A 129 10.01 12.98 0.02
C GLY A 129 11.03 12.89 -1.12
N LEU A 130 11.02 11.78 -1.88
CA LEU A 130 11.88 11.63 -3.06
C LEU A 130 11.59 12.68 -4.14
N ASN A 131 10.31 12.93 -4.41
CA ASN A 131 9.91 13.95 -5.39
C ASN A 131 10.42 15.34 -5.01
N LEU A 132 10.36 15.73 -3.73
CA LEU A 132 10.83 17.02 -3.24
C LEU A 132 12.35 17.20 -3.33
N ILE A 133 13.12 16.09 -3.31
CA ILE A 133 14.58 16.13 -3.55
C ILE A 133 14.94 15.88 -5.02
N GLY A 134 13.97 15.95 -5.95
CA GLY A 134 14.19 15.83 -7.40
C GLY A 134 14.35 14.40 -7.91
N ARG A 135 13.89 13.39 -7.18
CA ARG A 135 13.98 11.97 -7.55
C ARG A 135 12.61 11.42 -7.94
N PHE A 136 12.29 11.45 -9.24
CA PHE A 136 10.96 11.12 -9.77
C PHE A 136 10.85 9.70 -10.35
N ALA A 137 11.95 9.09 -10.77
CA ALA A 137 11.93 7.85 -11.53
C ALA A 137 11.38 6.66 -10.73
N VAL A 138 11.83 6.48 -9.49
CA VAL A 138 11.38 5.38 -8.63
C VAL A 138 9.92 5.59 -8.20
N PRO A 139 9.48 6.75 -7.70
CA PRO A 139 8.06 7.02 -7.46
C PRO A 139 7.16 6.73 -8.65
N ALA A 140 7.55 7.14 -9.86
CA ALA A 140 6.77 6.91 -11.08
C ALA A 140 6.68 5.41 -11.47
N SER A 141 7.61 4.58 -11.03
CA SER A 141 7.63 3.14 -11.30
C SER A 141 6.76 2.30 -10.35
N THR A 142 6.37 2.82 -9.19
CA THR A 142 5.64 2.06 -8.17
C THR A 142 4.36 1.37 -8.67
N PRO A 143 3.51 1.98 -9.54
CA PRO A 143 2.33 1.28 -10.06
C PRO A 143 2.68 0.14 -11.02
N ILE A 144 3.83 0.21 -11.69
CA ILE A 144 4.32 -0.85 -12.57
C ILE A 144 4.66 -2.09 -11.75
N VAL A 145 5.33 -1.90 -10.63
CA VAL A 145 5.75 -2.98 -9.71
C VAL A 145 4.54 -3.77 -9.21
N LEU A 146 3.47 -3.10 -8.77
CA LEU A 146 2.26 -3.78 -8.32
C LEU A 146 1.63 -4.63 -9.43
N ASN A 147 1.46 -4.04 -10.62
CA ASN A 147 0.85 -4.76 -11.73
C ASN A 147 1.67 -5.97 -12.15
N LEU A 148 2.99 -5.85 -12.24
CA LEU A 148 3.88 -6.97 -12.55
C LEU A 148 3.80 -8.07 -11.49
N SER A 149 3.82 -7.72 -10.20
CA SER A 149 3.69 -8.70 -9.11
C SER A 149 2.37 -9.47 -9.18
N MET A 150 1.26 -8.78 -9.45
CA MET A 150 -0.05 -9.42 -9.59
C MET A 150 -0.11 -10.33 -10.82
N ILE A 151 0.40 -9.88 -11.97
CA ILE A 151 0.46 -10.68 -13.20
C ILE A 151 1.35 -11.92 -12.97
N SER A 152 2.52 -11.74 -12.37
CA SER A 152 3.44 -12.86 -12.07
C SER A 152 2.81 -13.88 -11.14
N ALA A 153 2.10 -13.43 -10.10
CA ALA A 153 1.41 -14.33 -9.17
C ALA A 153 0.26 -15.08 -9.86
N LEU A 154 -0.49 -14.42 -10.74
CA LEU A 154 -1.55 -15.05 -11.53
C LEU A 154 -0.97 -16.12 -12.46
N VAL A 155 0.09 -15.80 -13.19
CA VAL A 155 0.77 -16.75 -14.09
C VAL A 155 1.34 -17.94 -13.31
N ALA A 156 1.93 -17.70 -12.13
CA ALA A 156 2.43 -18.78 -11.28
C ALA A 156 1.31 -19.70 -10.81
N GLY A 157 0.16 -19.15 -10.38
CA GLY A 157 -1.01 -19.94 -9.99
C GLY A 157 -1.55 -20.80 -11.15
N LEU A 158 -1.64 -20.23 -12.35
CA LEU A 158 -2.06 -20.96 -13.55
C LEU A 158 -1.06 -22.06 -13.94
N TRP A 159 0.23 -21.80 -13.86
CA TRP A 159 1.27 -22.78 -14.19
C TRP A 159 1.27 -23.97 -13.23
N LEU A 160 0.89 -23.73 -11.97
CA LEU A 160 0.72 -24.77 -10.95
C LEU A 160 -0.64 -25.47 -11.02
N ASN A 161 -1.46 -25.21 -12.06
CA ASN A 161 -2.82 -25.75 -12.23
C ASN A 161 -3.73 -25.52 -11.01
N ALA A 162 -3.59 -24.34 -10.37
CA ALA A 162 -4.40 -24.01 -9.22
C ALA A 162 -5.87 -23.79 -9.62
N GLU A 163 -6.79 -24.28 -8.77
CA GLU A 163 -8.21 -24.00 -8.92
C GLU A 163 -8.54 -22.51 -8.76
N ALA A 164 -9.67 -22.05 -9.28
CA ALA A 164 -10.11 -20.66 -9.19
C ALA A 164 -10.12 -20.13 -7.75
N SER A 165 -10.47 -20.96 -6.78
CA SER A 165 -10.40 -20.67 -5.34
C SER A 165 -8.98 -20.35 -4.87
N SER A 166 -7.99 -21.10 -5.34
CA SER A 166 -6.57 -20.93 -4.98
C SER A 166 -5.94 -19.77 -5.75
N ILE A 167 -6.33 -19.52 -6.99
CA ILE A 167 -5.82 -18.41 -7.81
C ILE A 167 -6.07 -17.07 -7.13
N VAL A 168 -7.20 -16.89 -6.47
CA VAL A 168 -7.50 -15.64 -5.74
C VAL A 168 -6.49 -15.40 -4.59
N TYR A 169 -6.07 -16.43 -3.89
CA TYR A 169 -5.01 -16.30 -2.88
C TYR A 169 -3.64 -16.01 -3.49
N TRP A 170 -3.33 -16.57 -4.66
CA TRP A 170 -2.14 -16.17 -5.42
C TRP A 170 -2.15 -14.69 -5.77
N LEU A 171 -3.31 -14.16 -6.17
CA LEU A 171 -3.47 -12.71 -6.41
C LEU A 171 -3.26 -11.90 -5.12
N CYS A 172 -3.78 -12.33 -3.97
CA CYS A 172 -3.53 -11.68 -2.68
C CYS A 172 -2.03 -11.66 -2.34
N VAL A 173 -1.32 -12.77 -2.54
CA VAL A 173 0.14 -12.84 -2.37
C VAL A 173 0.84 -11.89 -3.34
N GLY A 174 0.40 -11.83 -4.60
CA GLY A 174 0.92 -10.89 -5.60
C GLY A 174 0.76 -9.42 -5.18
N VAL A 175 -0.39 -9.06 -4.59
CA VAL A 175 -0.63 -7.72 -4.04
C VAL A 175 0.30 -7.43 -2.87
N LEU A 176 0.48 -8.37 -1.95
CA LEU A 176 1.37 -8.19 -0.79
C LEU A 176 2.83 -8.04 -1.19
N ILE A 177 3.32 -8.91 -2.09
CA ILE A 177 4.69 -8.81 -2.64
C ILE A 177 4.84 -7.48 -3.39
N GLY A 178 3.87 -7.12 -4.24
CA GLY A 178 3.87 -5.86 -4.97
C GLY A 178 3.91 -4.65 -4.03
N GLY A 179 3.10 -4.67 -2.96
CA GLY A 179 3.09 -3.62 -1.93
C GLY A 179 4.41 -3.52 -1.17
N PHE A 180 4.97 -4.65 -0.77
CA PHE A 180 6.28 -4.67 -0.13
C PHE A 180 7.38 -4.10 -1.04
N LEU A 181 7.40 -4.48 -2.32
CA LEU A 181 8.36 -3.94 -3.28
C LEU A 181 8.12 -2.44 -3.55
N GLN A 182 6.86 -1.99 -3.57
CA GLN A 182 6.52 -0.57 -3.69
C GLN A 182 7.03 0.26 -2.51
N LEU A 183 7.13 -0.31 -1.30
CA LEU A 183 7.76 0.33 -0.16
C LEU A 183 9.29 0.21 -0.22
N LEU A 184 9.80 -0.95 -0.56
CA LEU A 184 11.23 -1.27 -0.54
C LEU A 184 12.03 -0.42 -1.54
N LEU A 185 11.58 -0.33 -2.80
CA LEU A 185 12.31 0.36 -3.86
C LEU A 185 12.51 1.86 -3.58
N PRO A 186 11.46 2.64 -3.22
CA PRO A 186 11.65 4.03 -2.82
C PRO A 186 12.49 4.19 -1.55
N SER A 187 12.35 3.26 -0.59
CA SER A 187 13.17 3.28 0.63
C SER A 187 14.65 3.10 0.31
N ILE A 188 15.01 2.19 -0.58
CA ILE A 188 16.40 1.99 -1.02
C ILE A 188 16.94 3.26 -1.73
N ASP A 189 16.13 3.87 -2.62
CA ASP A 189 16.57 5.11 -3.30
C ASP A 189 16.79 6.23 -2.29
N LEU A 190 15.89 6.40 -1.32
CA LEU A 190 16.00 7.41 -0.27
C LEU A 190 17.20 7.15 0.66
N LEU A 191 17.51 5.86 0.99
CA LEU A 191 18.72 5.48 1.73
C LEU A 191 19.98 5.90 0.99
N ARG A 192 20.00 5.74 -0.35
CA ARG A 192 21.13 6.20 -1.19
C ARG A 192 21.31 7.72 -1.21
N GLN A 193 20.22 8.47 -0.90
CA GLN A 193 20.28 9.93 -0.74
C GLN A 193 20.73 10.38 0.66
N GLY A 194 21.09 9.45 1.54
CA GLY A 194 21.59 9.73 2.90
C GLY A 194 20.54 9.68 3.99
N TRP A 195 19.27 9.36 3.65
CA TRP A 195 18.26 9.10 4.68
C TRP A 195 18.67 7.89 5.53
N ARG A 196 18.38 7.97 6.82
CA ARG A 196 18.56 6.84 7.76
C ARG A 196 17.28 6.68 8.57
N PRO A 197 16.62 5.50 8.54
CA PRO A 197 15.46 5.25 9.36
C PRO A 197 15.87 5.29 10.84
N ARG A 198 15.21 6.14 11.61
CA ARG A 198 15.42 6.27 13.06
C ARG A 198 14.09 6.37 13.76
N LEU A 199 13.93 5.67 14.87
CA LEU A 199 12.76 5.81 15.73
C LEU A 199 12.89 7.13 16.52
N VAL A 200 12.24 8.18 16.04
CA VAL A 200 12.27 9.51 16.67
C VAL A 200 10.91 9.76 17.32
N PHE A 201 10.86 9.60 18.65
CA PHE A 201 9.64 9.85 19.43
C PHE A 201 9.48 11.30 19.90
N GLN A 202 10.51 12.16 19.74
CA GLN A 202 10.44 13.55 20.18
C GLN A 202 9.63 14.40 19.18
N SER A 203 8.64 15.11 19.71
CA SER A 203 7.95 16.17 18.97
C SER A 203 8.85 17.42 18.91
N GLY A 204 9.44 17.68 17.75
CA GLY A 204 9.96 19.02 17.50
C GLY A 204 8.79 20.01 17.41
N THR A 205 9.04 21.26 17.80
CA THR A 205 8.08 22.37 17.88
C THR A 205 7.29 22.68 16.60
N ALA A 206 7.72 22.14 15.45
CA ALA A 206 7.07 22.36 14.13
C ALA A 206 5.73 21.59 13.93
N MET A 207 5.32 20.73 14.86
CA MET A 207 4.10 19.92 14.73
C MET A 207 2.96 20.34 15.66
N THR A 208 3.10 21.42 16.40
CA THR A 208 2.04 21.93 17.30
C THR A 208 0.99 22.75 16.53
N GLU A 209 1.23 23.04 15.25
CA GLU A 209 0.35 23.84 14.39
C GLU A 209 -0.46 22.99 13.36
N LEU A 210 -0.42 21.65 13.44
CA LEU A 210 -1.27 20.74 12.69
C LEU A 210 -2.42 20.21 13.55
#